data_42749674d8772cdc6067490a0ed1d3db
#
_entry.id   42749674d8772cdc6067490a0ed1d3db
#
_cell.length_a   1.000
_cell.length_b   1.000
_cell.length_c   1.000
_cell.angle_alpha   90.00
_cell.angle_beta   90.00
_cell.angle_gamma   90.00
#
_symmetry.space_group_name_H-M   'P 1'
#
loop_
_entity.id
_entity.type
_entity.pdbx_description
1 polymer ?
#
loop_
_entity_poly.entity_id
_entity_poly.type
_entity_poly.pdbx_seq_one_letter_code
_entity_poly.pdbx_strand_id
1 'polypeptide(L)'
;MPHKYDEKMFDIKHLRKTAEKLKNWGRWGPDDEIGTLNFITPEKVVDASKLIKKGKRFSLGLNFDRHGPQKGSWGNRFNPIHLMLATGTDAVAGRFDDFGLRYADDMISLPLQCATQWDALAHIFYDDYMWNGYDAKLVDSDGAQKNGIEKVRAEMAGRGVLLDVARWAGVDFFEDGIAITSEDLDECAKSQNVEIKQGCLLYTSDAADDV
;
A
#
# COMPACT_ATOMS: atom_id res chain seq x y z
N MET A 1 -11.50 -11.47 -19.45
CA MET A 1 -12.04 -12.13 -18.24
C MET A 1 -10.88 -12.73 -17.47
N PRO A 2 -10.74 -12.43 -16.18
CA PRO A 2 -9.70 -13.02 -15.34
C PRO A 2 -9.75 -14.56 -15.39
N HIS A 3 -8.60 -15.17 -15.38
CA HIS A 3 -8.44 -16.61 -15.51
C HIS A 3 -8.00 -17.24 -14.19
N LYS A 4 -8.35 -18.52 -13.98
CA LYS A 4 -7.74 -19.27 -12.87
C LYS A 4 -6.23 -19.30 -13.01
N TYR A 5 -5.55 -19.16 -11.87
CA TYR A 5 -4.10 -19.26 -11.78
C TYR A 5 -3.62 -20.55 -12.44
N ASP A 6 -2.69 -20.43 -13.39
CA ASP A 6 -1.98 -21.57 -13.99
C ASP A 6 -0.51 -21.49 -13.55
N GLU A 7 -0.06 -22.45 -12.75
CA GLU A 7 1.33 -22.54 -12.26
C GLU A 7 2.37 -22.49 -13.39
N LYS A 8 2.02 -22.91 -14.61
CA LYS A 8 2.92 -22.88 -15.76
C LYS A 8 3.16 -21.45 -16.29
N MET A 9 2.25 -20.52 -16.04
CA MET A 9 2.40 -19.13 -16.45
C MET A 9 3.30 -18.34 -15.50
N PHE A 10 3.55 -18.83 -14.29
CA PHE A 10 4.22 -18.12 -13.21
C PHE A 10 5.43 -18.87 -12.64
N ASP A 11 6.18 -19.59 -13.50
CA ASP A 11 7.41 -20.23 -13.08
C ASP A 11 8.52 -19.18 -12.82
N ILE A 12 9.56 -19.60 -12.11
CA ILE A 12 10.71 -18.73 -11.77
C ILE A 12 11.41 -18.15 -13.01
N LYS A 13 11.36 -18.83 -14.16
CA LYS A 13 11.96 -18.36 -15.41
C LYS A 13 11.13 -17.20 -15.98
N HIS A 14 9.79 -17.31 -15.92
CA HIS A 14 8.90 -16.23 -16.31
C HIS A 14 9.09 -15.01 -15.43
N LEU A 15 9.15 -15.21 -14.11
CA LEU A 15 9.42 -14.13 -13.15
C LEU A 15 10.73 -13.40 -13.47
N ARG A 16 11.83 -14.14 -13.66
CA ARG A 16 13.14 -13.56 -13.98
C ARG A 16 13.12 -12.78 -15.29
N LYS A 17 12.51 -13.32 -16.33
CA LYS A 17 12.36 -12.63 -17.62
C LYS A 17 11.55 -11.34 -17.49
N THR A 18 10.47 -11.38 -16.73
CA THR A 18 9.62 -10.21 -16.48
C THR A 18 10.36 -9.17 -15.65
N ALA A 19 11.09 -9.58 -14.61
CA ALA A 19 11.91 -8.69 -13.80
C ALA A 19 12.95 -7.94 -14.64
N GLU A 20 13.68 -8.63 -15.51
CA GLU A 20 14.66 -7.98 -16.41
C GLU A 20 13.98 -7.02 -17.41
N LYS A 21 12.82 -7.39 -17.95
CA LYS A 21 12.06 -6.54 -18.87
C LYS A 21 11.57 -5.25 -18.20
N LEU A 22 11.15 -5.32 -16.93
CA LEU A 22 10.55 -4.21 -16.20
C LEU A 22 11.54 -3.46 -15.32
N LYS A 23 12.77 -3.95 -15.19
CA LYS A 23 13.81 -3.32 -14.39
C LYS A 23 14.08 -1.88 -14.84
N ASN A 24 13.98 -0.98 -13.90
CA ASN A 24 14.17 0.46 -14.12
C ASN A 24 15.26 1.06 -13.21
N TRP A 25 16.12 0.22 -12.68
CA TRP A 25 17.24 0.62 -11.81
C TRP A 25 18.17 1.59 -12.52
N GLY A 26 18.66 2.58 -11.80
CA GLY A 26 19.53 3.62 -12.34
C GLY A 26 18.84 4.67 -13.20
N ARG A 27 17.53 4.53 -13.47
CA ARG A 27 16.77 5.46 -14.32
C ARG A 27 16.82 6.91 -13.81
N TRP A 28 16.82 7.09 -12.50
CA TRP A 28 16.88 8.40 -11.83
C TRP A 28 18.18 8.61 -11.07
N GLY A 29 19.21 7.87 -11.43
CA GLY A 29 20.53 7.90 -10.83
C GLY A 29 20.78 6.79 -9.82
N PRO A 30 22.07 6.59 -9.46
CA PRO A 30 22.46 5.47 -8.58
C PRO A 30 22.00 5.65 -7.13
N ASP A 31 21.72 6.88 -6.72
CA ASP A 31 21.33 7.21 -5.33
C ASP A 31 19.81 7.37 -5.14
N ASP A 32 19.02 7.11 -6.19
CA ASP A 32 17.57 7.24 -6.10
C ASP A 32 16.98 6.16 -5.18
N GLU A 33 16.05 6.58 -4.30
CA GLU A 33 15.39 5.74 -3.30
C GLU A 33 13.85 5.84 -3.36
N ILE A 34 13.27 6.54 -4.38
CA ILE A 34 11.82 6.74 -4.49
C ILE A 34 11.21 6.12 -5.76
N GLY A 35 12.03 5.67 -6.69
CA GLY A 35 11.60 4.91 -7.85
C GLY A 35 10.60 5.64 -8.73
N THR A 36 9.51 4.96 -9.07
CA THR A 36 8.46 5.50 -9.98
C THR A 36 7.74 6.72 -9.41
N LEU A 37 7.87 7.03 -8.14
CA LEU A 37 7.33 8.29 -7.57
C LEU A 37 7.99 9.53 -8.17
N ASN A 38 9.21 9.42 -8.72
CA ASN A 38 9.83 10.47 -9.54
C ASN A 38 8.97 10.93 -10.73
N PHE A 39 7.97 10.14 -11.13
CA PHE A 39 7.00 10.57 -12.13
C PHE A 39 5.91 11.52 -11.62
N ILE A 40 5.78 11.68 -10.32
CA ILE A 40 4.84 12.62 -9.71
C ILE A 40 5.53 13.96 -9.55
N THR A 41 5.48 14.78 -10.60
CA THR A 41 6.08 16.13 -10.58
C THR A 41 5.13 17.14 -9.91
N PRO A 42 5.63 18.31 -9.46
CA PRO A 42 4.79 19.38 -8.92
C PRO A 42 3.63 19.77 -9.84
N GLU A 43 3.86 19.81 -11.16
CA GLU A 43 2.82 20.13 -12.16
C GLU A 43 1.72 19.09 -12.16
N LYS A 44 2.07 17.80 -12.03
CA LYS A 44 1.08 16.72 -11.96
C LYS A 44 0.25 16.78 -10.68
N VAL A 45 0.84 17.20 -9.56
CA VAL A 45 0.10 17.43 -8.31
C VAL A 45 -0.89 18.60 -8.51
N VAL A 46 -0.46 19.69 -9.12
CA VAL A 46 -1.35 20.82 -9.46
C VAL A 46 -2.46 20.37 -10.40
N ASP A 47 -2.17 19.56 -11.41
CA ASP A 47 -3.19 19.04 -12.33
C ASP A 47 -4.16 18.09 -11.63
N ALA A 48 -3.68 17.25 -10.71
CA ALA A 48 -4.51 16.36 -9.91
C ALA A 48 -5.51 17.16 -9.04
N SER A 49 -5.10 18.28 -8.47
CA SER A 49 -5.99 19.15 -7.65
C SER A 49 -7.20 19.67 -8.44
N LYS A 50 -7.05 19.89 -9.74
CA LYS A 50 -8.13 20.33 -10.64
C LYS A 50 -9.23 19.27 -10.85
N LEU A 51 -8.97 18.02 -10.49
CA LEU A 51 -9.94 16.93 -10.56
C LEU A 51 -10.97 16.97 -9.43
N ILE A 52 -10.73 17.73 -8.38
CA ILE A 52 -11.65 17.85 -7.25
C ILE A 52 -12.85 18.71 -7.68
N LYS A 53 -13.98 18.08 -8.03
CA LYS A 53 -15.19 18.75 -8.48
C LYS A 53 -16.32 18.77 -7.45
N LYS A 54 -16.40 17.73 -6.62
CA LYS A 54 -17.52 17.52 -5.68
C LYS A 54 -17.12 17.60 -4.20
N GLY A 55 -15.83 17.70 -3.90
CA GLY A 55 -15.33 17.68 -2.51
C GLY A 55 -15.65 16.39 -1.74
N LYS A 56 -16.08 15.31 -2.41
CA LYS A 56 -16.31 14.01 -1.78
C LYS A 56 -14.97 13.39 -1.36
N ARG A 57 -14.97 12.80 -0.17
CA ARG A 57 -13.84 12.03 0.37
C ARG A 57 -14.28 10.59 0.57
N PHE A 58 -13.38 9.66 0.26
CA PHE A 58 -13.57 8.23 0.46
C PHE A 58 -12.39 7.73 1.29
N SER A 59 -12.66 7.00 2.36
CA SER A 59 -11.63 6.24 3.06
C SER A 59 -11.40 4.96 2.27
N LEU A 60 -10.14 4.67 1.94
CA LEU A 60 -9.74 3.42 1.30
C LEU A 60 -8.96 2.54 2.30
N GLY A 61 -8.85 2.97 3.54
CA GLY A 61 -8.10 2.28 4.58
C GLY A 61 -9.00 1.43 5.47
N LEU A 62 -8.54 0.23 5.80
CA LEU A 62 -9.08 -0.57 6.89
C LEU A 62 -8.74 0.07 8.23
N ASN A 63 -9.60 -0.12 9.21
CA ASN A 63 -9.35 0.35 10.57
C ASN A 63 -8.16 -0.39 11.21
N PHE A 64 -7.35 0.33 11.99
CA PHE A 64 -6.37 -0.28 12.87
C PHE A 64 -7.05 -0.73 14.16
N ASP A 65 -7.69 -1.88 14.13
CA ASP A 65 -8.36 -2.45 15.27
C ASP A 65 -8.14 -3.97 15.42
N ARG A 66 -8.58 -4.53 16.52
CA ARG A 66 -8.44 -5.96 16.83
C ARG A 66 -9.24 -6.89 15.91
N HIS A 67 -10.16 -6.36 15.11
CA HIS A 67 -11.02 -7.10 14.19
C HIS A 67 -10.51 -7.04 12.74
N GLY A 68 -9.27 -6.62 12.53
CA GLY A 68 -8.63 -6.54 11.23
C GLY A 68 -8.44 -7.91 10.54
N PRO A 69 -7.84 -7.93 9.36
CA PRO A 69 -7.78 -9.12 8.50
C PRO A 69 -6.75 -10.17 8.93
N GLN A 70 -5.90 -9.88 9.92
CA GLN A 70 -4.79 -10.77 10.28
C GLN A 70 -5.27 -11.99 11.06
N LYS A 71 -4.96 -13.18 10.53
CA LYS A 71 -5.30 -14.48 11.11
C LYS A 71 -4.05 -15.23 11.65
N GLY A 72 -2.86 -14.63 11.60
CA GLY A 72 -1.60 -15.24 12.03
C GLY A 72 -1.00 -16.26 11.05
N SER A 73 -1.64 -16.52 9.91
CA SER A 73 -1.21 -17.53 8.94
C SER A 73 -0.03 -17.07 8.07
N TRP A 74 0.20 -15.78 7.95
CA TRP A 74 1.31 -15.20 7.20
C TRP A 74 2.21 -14.37 8.11
N GLY A 75 3.50 -14.73 8.20
CA GLY A 75 4.52 -13.96 8.92
C GLY A 75 4.22 -13.72 10.41
N ASN A 76 3.36 -14.56 11.01
CA ASN A 76 2.88 -14.39 12.40
C ASN A 76 2.28 -12.99 12.68
N ARG A 77 1.75 -12.33 11.66
CA ARG A 77 1.11 -11.03 11.81
C ARG A 77 -0.18 -11.15 12.62
N PHE A 78 -0.40 -10.17 13.49
CA PHE A 78 -1.61 -10.05 14.31
C PHE A 78 -2.29 -8.70 14.06
N ASN A 79 -3.56 -8.62 14.41
CA ASN A 79 -4.31 -7.36 14.34
C ASN A 79 -3.82 -6.38 15.41
N PRO A 80 -3.98 -5.08 15.22
CA PRO A 80 -3.57 -4.06 16.17
C PRO A 80 -4.07 -4.33 17.60
N ILE A 81 -3.20 -4.15 18.56
CA ILE A 81 -3.50 -4.18 19.98
C ILE A 81 -3.52 -2.74 20.48
N HIS A 82 -4.71 -2.23 20.75
CA HIS A 82 -4.93 -0.91 21.31
C HIS A 82 -5.05 -0.99 22.84
N LEU A 83 -4.29 -0.20 23.56
CA LEU A 83 -4.26 -0.16 25.01
C LEU A 83 -4.40 1.28 25.50
N MET A 84 -5.23 1.48 26.54
CA MET A 84 -5.33 2.77 27.21
C MET A 84 -4.22 2.90 28.27
N LEU A 85 -3.50 4.00 28.25
CA LEU A 85 -2.52 4.39 29.28
C LEU A 85 -3.17 5.23 30.38
N ALA A 86 -4.19 6.01 30.00
CA ALA A 86 -5.03 6.79 30.91
C ALA A 86 -6.46 6.81 30.36
N THR A 87 -7.45 6.72 31.24
CA THR A 87 -8.86 6.68 30.87
C THR A 87 -9.66 7.82 31.49
N GLY A 88 -10.85 8.09 30.92
CA GLY A 88 -11.82 8.99 31.55
C GLY A 88 -12.28 8.48 32.93
N THR A 89 -12.30 7.15 33.15
CA THR A 89 -12.64 6.54 34.43
C THR A 89 -11.57 6.85 35.48
N ASP A 90 -10.28 6.79 35.12
CA ASP A 90 -9.17 7.21 36.00
C ASP A 90 -9.31 8.70 36.38
N ALA A 91 -9.64 9.54 35.40
CA ALA A 91 -9.85 10.96 35.61
C ALA A 91 -11.00 11.25 36.59
N VAL A 92 -12.14 10.56 36.44
CA VAL A 92 -13.29 10.70 37.34
C VAL A 92 -12.95 10.18 38.77
N ALA A 93 -12.08 9.17 38.86
CA ALA A 93 -11.61 8.65 40.12
C ALA A 93 -10.57 9.58 40.81
N GLY A 94 -10.21 10.71 40.22
CA GLY A 94 -9.30 11.72 40.79
C GLY A 94 -7.82 11.51 40.51
N ARG A 95 -7.42 10.58 39.65
CA ARG A 95 -6.02 10.28 39.33
C ARG A 95 -5.19 11.48 38.89
N PHE A 96 -5.81 12.49 38.29
CA PHE A 96 -5.13 13.62 37.69
C PHE A 96 -5.51 14.97 38.31
N ASP A 97 -6.15 14.97 39.51
CA ASP A 97 -6.68 16.19 40.14
C ASP A 97 -5.59 17.21 40.49
N ASP A 98 -4.40 16.74 40.82
CA ASP A 98 -3.24 17.60 41.16
C ASP A 98 -2.73 18.42 39.98
N PHE A 99 -3.03 18.01 38.75
CA PHE A 99 -2.62 18.72 37.52
C PHE A 99 -3.62 19.76 37.04
N GLY A 100 -4.84 19.78 37.58
CA GLY A 100 -5.91 20.68 37.14
C GLY A 100 -6.39 20.42 35.70
N LEU A 101 -5.86 19.38 35.02
CA LEU A 101 -6.20 18.96 33.68
C LEU A 101 -6.43 17.45 33.65
N ARG A 102 -7.54 17.02 33.11
CA ARG A 102 -7.88 15.61 32.94
C ARG A 102 -7.76 15.21 31.50
N TYR A 103 -7.19 14.02 31.20
CA TYR A 103 -6.92 13.53 29.86
C TYR A 103 -7.10 12.01 29.76
N ALA A 104 -7.21 11.54 28.54
CA ALA A 104 -7.04 10.13 28.18
C ALA A 104 -5.79 9.99 27.30
N ASP A 105 -5.12 8.86 27.38
CA ASP A 105 -3.94 8.55 26.59
C ASP A 105 -3.94 7.07 26.23
N ASP A 106 -3.35 6.74 25.08
CA ASP A 106 -3.39 5.39 24.53
C ASP A 106 -2.12 5.06 23.74
N MET A 107 -1.96 3.77 23.49
CA MET A 107 -0.89 3.24 22.66
C MET A 107 -1.42 2.13 21.74
N ILE A 108 -0.71 1.90 20.64
CA ILE A 108 -0.99 0.80 19.74
C ILE A 108 0.28 -0.02 19.50
N SER A 109 0.13 -1.36 19.48
CA SER A 109 1.18 -2.29 19.07
C SER A 109 0.67 -3.09 17.87
N LEU A 110 1.43 -3.10 16.77
CA LEU A 110 1.01 -3.77 15.53
C LEU A 110 2.21 -4.13 14.64
N PRO A 111 2.11 -5.20 13.84
CA PRO A 111 2.92 -5.35 12.64
C PRO A 111 2.52 -4.26 11.62
N LEU A 112 3.48 -3.56 11.03
CA LEU A 112 3.17 -2.43 10.13
C LEU A 112 2.31 -2.83 8.92
N GLN A 113 2.43 -4.07 8.44
CA GLN A 113 1.63 -4.62 7.32
C GLN A 113 0.37 -5.36 7.80
N CYS A 114 -0.23 -4.93 8.90
CA CYS A 114 -1.42 -5.58 9.45
C CYS A 114 -2.75 -5.14 8.80
N ALA A 115 -2.76 -4.00 8.14
CA ALA A 115 -3.91 -3.40 7.48
C ALA A 115 -3.46 -2.58 6.27
N THR A 116 -4.29 -1.67 5.78
CA THR A 116 -3.97 -0.80 4.64
C THR A 116 -2.78 0.11 4.96
N GLN A 117 -1.75 0.06 4.13
CA GLN A 117 -0.55 0.87 4.29
C GLN A 117 0.19 1.00 2.94
N TRP A 118 1.11 1.93 2.83
CA TRP A 118 2.12 1.94 1.80
C TRP A 118 3.34 1.17 2.27
N ASP A 119 3.87 0.31 1.39
CA ASP A 119 5.05 -0.48 1.70
C ASP A 119 6.32 0.19 1.17
N ALA A 120 7.43 0.02 1.88
CA ALA A 120 8.71 0.56 1.48
C ALA A 120 9.33 -0.28 0.36
N LEU A 121 10.11 0.36 -0.53
CA LEU A 121 10.91 -0.35 -1.53
C LEU A 121 11.96 -1.28 -0.87
N ALA A 122 12.29 -1.04 0.39
CA ALA A 122 13.17 -1.88 1.21
C ALA A 122 12.54 -3.19 1.68
N HIS A 123 11.23 -3.41 1.51
CA HIS A 123 10.57 -4.63 1.99
C HIS A 123 10.56 -5.79 1.00
N ILE A 124 11.01 -5.56 -0.23
CA ILE A 124 11.05 -6.61 -1.27
C ILE A 124 12.48 -6.76 -1.79
N PHE A 125 12.96 -8.00 -1.76
CA PHE A 125 14.26 -8.38 -2.29
C PHE A 125 14.07 -9.27 -3.52
N TYR A 126 14.87 -9.01 -4.54
CA TYR A 126 15.03 -9.88 -5.70
C TYR A 126 16.46 -10.39 -5.71
N ASP A 127 16.62 -11.69 -5.50
CA ASP A 127 17.88 -12.30 -5.07
C ASP A 127 18.39 -11.56 -3.81
N ASP A 128 19.61 -11.06 -3.77
CA ASP A 128 20.21 -10.37 -2.62
C ASP A 128 20.09 -8.83 -2.70
N TYR A 129 19.20 -8.31 -3.55
CA TYR A 129 19.10 -6.87 -3.82
C TYR A 129 17.66 -6.37 -3.65
N MET A 130 17.52 -5.19 -3.09
CA MET A 130 16.31 -4.40 -3.15
C MET A 130 16.34 -3.44 -4.34
N TRP A 131 15.26 -2.68 -4.52
CA TRP A 131 15.12 -1.76 -5.64
C TRP A 131 16.35 -0.85 -5.80
N ASN A 132 16.71 -0.54 -7.05
CA ASN A 132 17.89 0.21 -7.48
C ASN A 132 19.25 -0.47 -7.22
N GLY A 133 19.24 -1.77 -6.90
CA GLY A 133 20.45 -2.58 -6.73
C GLY A 133 21.14 -2.42 -5.38
N TYR A 134 20.45 -1.83 -4.40
CA TYR A 134 20.98 -1.79 -3.04
C TYR A 134 20.99 -3.18 -2.41
N ASP A 135 22.06 -3.50 -1.67
CA ASP A 135 22.21 -4.79 -0.98
C ASP A 135 21.10 -4.99 0.07
N ALA A 136 20.48 -6.17 0.09
CA ALA A 136 19.44 -6.54 1.07
C ALA A 136 19.91 -6.41 2.53
N LYS A 137 21.22 -6.55 2.81
CA LYS A 137 21.80 -6.39 4.14
C LYS A 137 21.70 -4.97 4.71
N LEU A 138 21.34 -3.98 3.87
CA LEU A 138 21.04 -2.63 4.32
C LEU A 138 19.68 -2.50 5.02
N VAL A 139 18.94 -3.61 5.12
CA VAL A 139 17.81 -3.74 6.05
C VAL A 139 18.27 -4.61 7.21
N ASP A 140 18.56 -3.99 8.32
CA ASP A 140 19.11 -4.63 9.53
C ASP A 140 18.19 -4.43 10.75
N SER A 141 18.71 -4.70 11.96
CA SER A 141 17.96 -4.55 13.20
C SER A 141 17.55 -3.11 13.52
N ASP A 142 18.23 -2.13 12.94
CA ASP A 142 17.93 -0.70 13.13
C ASP A 142 16.96 -0.17 12.05
N GLY A 143 16.58 -1.03 11.09
CA GLY A 143 15.64 -0.72 10.02
C GLY A 143 16.29 -0.60 8.64
N ALA A 144 15.61 0.04 7.72
CA ALA A 144 16.07 0.23 6.35
C ALA A 144 17.05 1.40 6.23
N GLN A 145 18.32 1.11 5.96
CA GLN A 145 19.35 2.12 5.74
C GLN A 145 19.25 2.75 4.34
N LYS A 146 18.56 2.07 3.42
CA LYS A 146 18.22 2.50 2.07
C LYS A 146 16.78 2.10 1.73
N ASN A 147 16.14 2.85 0.83
CA ASN A 147 14.78 2.56 0.35
C ASN A 147 13.70 2.56 1.45
N GLY A 148 13.96 3.18 2.60
CA GLY A 148 12.99 3.27 3.69
C GLY A 148 11.75 4.09 3.32
N ILE A 149 10.63 3.85 4.01
CA ILE A 149 9.36 4.54 3.71
C ILE A 149 9.44 6.05 3.95
N GLU A 150 10.33 6.53 4.81
CA GLU A 150 10.52 7.95 5.10
C GLU A 150 11.01 8.75 3.87
N LYS A 151 11.61 8.08 2.89
CA LYS A 151 12.07 8.71 1.63
C LYS A 151 10.90 9.25 0.80
N VAL A 152 9.74 8.61 0.93
CA VAL A 152 8.56 8.93 0.09
C VAL A 152 7.53 9.81 0.80
N ARG A 153 7.85 10.32 1.98
CA ARG A 153 6.91 11.09 2.84
C ARG A 153 6.28 12.32 2.17
N ALA A 154 6.92 12.89 1.18
CA ALA A 154 6.45 14.09 0.46
C ALA A 154 6.00 13.79 -0.97
N GLU A 155 6.10 12.53 -1.42
CA GLU A 155 5.99 12.19 -2.85
C GLU A 155 4.65 11.55 -3.22
N MET A 156 3.84 11.12 -2.24
CA MET A 156 2.60 10.38 -2.48
C MET A 156 1.38 11.30 -2.58
N ALA A 157 1.41 12.26 -3.47
CA ALA A 157 0.26 13.13 -3.74
C ALA A 157 0.05 13.29 -5.24
N GLY A 158 -1.07 12.81 -5.78
CA GLY A 158 -1.28 12.85 -7.23
C GLY A 158 -2.67 12.40 -7.65
N ARG A 159 -2.81 12.10 -8.93
CA ARG A 159 -4.04 11.55 -9.49
C ARG A 159 -4.15 10.07 -9.18
N GLY A 160 -5.18 9.68 -8.44
CA GLY A 160 -5.58 8.29 -8.26
C GLY A 160 -6.40 7.77 -9.45
N VAL A 161 -6.21 6.51 -9.79
CA VAL A 161 -7.04 5.76 -10.73
C VAL A 161 -7.52 4.49 -10.03
N LEU A 162 -8.82 4.37 -9.82
CA LEU A 162 -9.45 3.16 -9.31
C LEU A 162 -9.95 2.33 -10.48
N LEU A 163 -9.50 1.08 -10.57
CA LEU A 163 -10.02 0.07 -11.47
C LEU A 163 -10.86 -0.93 -10.67
N ASP A 164 -12.17 -0.84 -10.82
CA ASP A 164 -13.14 -1.75 -10.19
C ASP A 164 -13.23 -3.03 -11.03
N VAL A 165 -12.28 -3.93 -10.81
CA VAL A 165 -12.09 -5.13 -11.64
C VAL A 165 -13.19 -6.15 -11.40
N ALA A 166 -13.67 -6.29 -10.15
CA ALA A 166 -14.78 -7.19 -9.84
C ALA A 166 -16.06 -6.76 -10.58
N ARG A 167 -16.40 -5.48 -10.51
CA ARG A 167 -17.56 -4.93 -11.24
C ARG A 167 -17.42 -5.07 -12.75
N TRP A 168 -16.22 -4.84 -13.31
CA TRP A 168 -15.94 -5.04 -14.72
C TRP A 168 -16.15 -6.50 -15.11
N ALA A 169 -15.72 -7.45 -14.29
CA ALA A 169 -15.91 -8.88 -14.49
C ALA A 169 -17.36 -9.36 -14.24
N GLY A 170 -18.21 -8.51 -13.66
CA GLY A 170 -19.60 -8.85 -13.34
C GLY A 170 -19.77 -9.76 -12.13
N VAL A 171 -18.83 -9.68 -11.18
CA VAL A 171 -18.84 -10.43 -9.92
C VAL A 171 -18.81 -9.46 -8.73
N ASP A 172 -19.27 -9.91 -7.57
CA ASP A 172 -19.21 -9.11 -6.35
C ASP A 172 -17.78 -9.08 -5.79
N PHE A 173 -17.07 -10.19 -5.89
CA PHE A 173 -15.65 -10.35 -5.53
C PHE A 173 -15.05 -11.54 -6.28
N PHE A 174 -13.73 -11.62 -6.34
CA PHE A 174 -13.03 -12.78 -6.88
C PHE A 174 -12.78 -13.84 -5.80
N GLU A 175 -12.91 -15.10 -6.20
CA GLU A 175 -12.47 -16.22 -5.35
C GLU A 175 -10.93 -16.35 -5.38
N ASP A 176 -10.38 -17.01 -4.37
CA ASP A 176 -8.95 -17.30 -4.27
C ASP A 176 -8.43 -17.99 -5.54
N GLY A 177 -7.24 -17.62 -5.98
CA GLY A 177 -6.56 -18.19 -7.13
C GLY A 177 -7.01 -17.64 -8.49
N ILE A 178 -7.73 -16.53 -8.53
CA ILE A 178 -7.98 -15.80 -9.77
C ILE A 178 -6.81 -14.86 -10.05
N ALA A 179 -6.24 -14.94 -11.25
CA ALA A 179 -5.20 -14.04 -11.71
C ALA A 179 -5.80 -12.88 -12.49
N ILE A 180 -5.45 -11.65 -12.10
CA ILE A 180 -5.78 -10.42 -12.83
C ILE A 180 -4.55 -10.04 -13.66
N THR A 181 -4.70 -10.06 -14.97
CA THR A 181 -3.60 -9.77 -15.91
C THR A 181 -3.54 -8.29 -16.30
N SER A 182 -2.44 -7.88 -16.94
CA SER A 182 -2.34 -6.53 -17.51
C SER A 182 -3.41 -6.26 -18.57
N GLU A 183 -3.76 -7.28 -19.34
CA GLU A 183 -4.83 -7.20 -20.34
C GLU A 183 -6.20 -6.97 -19.68
N ASP A 184 -6.50 -7.63 -18.57
CA ASP A 184 -7.72 -7.42 -17.79
C ASP A 184 -7.79 -5.99 -17.26
N LEU A 185 -6.68 -5.46 -16.74
CA LEU A 185 -6.60 -4.07 -16.27
C LEU A 185 -6.83 -3.06 -17.40
N ASP A 186 -6.26 -3.31 -18.59
CA ASP A 186 -6.44 -2.48 -19.75
C ASP A 186 -7.91 -2.49 -20.23
N GLU A 187 -8.56 -3.65 -20.24
CA GLU A 187 -9.97 -3.78 -20.60
C GLU A 187 -10.88 -3.13 -19.55
N CYS A 188 -10.59 -3.29 -18.28
CA CYS A 188 -11.29 -2.62 -17.20
C CYS A 188 -11.19 -1.09 -17.33
N ALA A 189 -9.99 -0.56 -17.55
CA ALA A 189 -9.77 0.87 -17.77
C ALA A 189 -10.56 1.40 -18.96
N LYS A 190 -10.58 0.67 -20.07
CA LYS A 190 -11.40 1.01 -21.26
C LYS A 190 -12.89 1.01 -20.94
N SER A 191 -13.38 0.00 -20.24
CA SER A 191 -14.80 -0.10 -19.88
C SER A 191 -15.26 1.05 -18.97
N GLN A 192 -14.38 1.51 -18.09
CA GLN A 192 -14.61 2.66 -17.21
C GLN A 192 -14.37 4.01 -17.90
N ASN A 193 -13.88 4.02 -19.14
CA ASN A 193 -13.45 5.22 -19.86
C ASN A 193 -12.41 6.03 -19.08
N VAL A 194 -11.43 5.33 -18.50
CA VAL A 194 -10.37 5.91 -17.70
C VAL A 194 -9.03 5.71 -18.38
N GLU A 195 -8.23 6.77 -18.48
CA GLU A 195 -6.88 6.74 -19.02
C GLU A 195 -5.87 6.67 -17.86
N ILE A 196 -5.02 5.64 -17.87
CA ILE A 196 -3.89 5.51 -16.94
C ILE A 196 -2.71 6.28 -17.54
N LYS A 197 -2.22 7.28 -16.83
CA LYS A 197 -1.10 8.12 -17.23
C LYS A 197 0.10 7.92 -16.32
N GLN A 198 1.28 8.24 -16.82
CA GLN A 198 2.50 8.24 -16.02
C GLN A 198 2.35 9.16 -14.81
N GLY A 199 2.71 8.68 -13.63
CA GLY A 199 2.56 9.38 -12.35
C GLY A 199 1.15 9.27 -11.75
N CYS A 200 0.26 8.42 -12.31
CA CYS A 200 -0.96 8.04 -11.61
C CYS A 200 -0.65 7.03 -10.50
N LEU A 201 -1.37 7.15 -9.41
CA LEU A 201 -1.44 6.14 -8.35
C LEU A 201 -2.56 5.16 -8.74
N LEU A 202 -2.17 3.96 -9.18
CA LEU A 202 -3.13 2.94 -9.59
C LEU A 202 -3.58 2.14 -8.36
N TYR A 203 -4.89 2.05 -8.17
CA TYR A 203 -5.53 1.20 -7.19
C TYR A 203 -6.48 0.24 -7.91
N THR A 204 -6.33 -1.04 -7.65
CA THR A 204 -7.24 -2.07 -8.16
C THR A 204 -8.07 -2.61 -7.02
N SER A 205 -9.39 -2.77 -7.22
CA SER A 205 -10.29 -3.39 -6.26
C SER A 205 -10.85 -4.68 -6.83
N ASP A 206 -10.76 -5.74 -6.05
CA ASP A 206 -11.44 -7.02 -6.30
C ASP A 206 -12.66 -7.22 -5.38
N ALA A 207 -13.04 -6.15 -4.64
CA ALA A 207 -14.08 -6.08 -3.63
C ALA A 207 -13.88 -6.99 -2.38
N ALA A 208 -12.81 -7.78 -2.33
CA ALA A 208 -12.48 -8.56 -1.14
C ALA A 208 -11.83 -7.72 -0.03
N ASP A 209 -11.29 -6.55 -0.38
CA ASP A 209 -10.65 -5.62 0.55
C ASP A 209 -11.66 -4.74 1.33
N ASP A 210 -12.96 -4.82 1.00
CA ASP A 210 -14.02 -3.99 1.59
C ASP A 210 -14.80 -4.72 2.71
N VAL A 211 -14.30 -5.86 3.22
CA VAL A 211 -14.97 -6.69 4.25
C VAL A 211 -14.24 -6.65 5.58
#